data_65ea9902762b95785590464d1953b57a
#
_entry.id   65ea9902762b95785590464d1953b57a
#
_cell.length_a   1.000
_cell.length_b   1.000
_cell.length_c   1.000
_cell.angle_alpha   90.00
_cell.angle_beta   90.00
_cell.angle_gamma   90.00
#
_symmetry.space_group_name_H-M   'P 1'
#
loop_
_entity.id
_entity.type
_entity.pdbx_description
1 polymer ?
#
loop_
_entity_poly.entity_id
_entity_poly.type
_entity_poly.pdbx_seq_one_letter_code
_entity_poly.pdbx_strand_id
1 'polypeptide(L)'
;GEVALAQSDKDVNLPDEEVMKQRVEALRDLYKFEFFFKPRADFWAEVKEELHRQYPRWSDGSQSLARQLRKTPPRFGHAILRSIAEAHVVTANALLAQEGLPCGDQKKLIARLLDHGREMLLRRQISGDSTLSRDLFSSALRLAEHRQLLQGDPSVLRENRIRFERQTHEVLKAINLLQESYDRAWFDPVRDR
;
A
#
# COMPACT_ATOMS: atom_id res chain seq x y z
N GLY A 1 5.02 8.27 4.60
CA GLY A 1 5.83 8.08 5.82
C GLY A 1 5.29 6.94 6.67
N GLU A 2 4.11 7.10 7.29
CA GLU A 2 3.54 6.13 8.26
C GLU A 2 3.39 4.71 7.69
N VAL A 3 2.90 4.55 6.47
CA VAL A 3 2.76 3.22 5.82
C VAL A 3 4.12 2.54 5.65
N ALA A 4 5.16 3.28 5.25
CA ALA A 4 6.51 2.74 5.13
C ALA A 4 7.09 2.34 6.50
N LEU A 5 6.80 3.11 7.55
CA LEU A 5 7.14 2.76 8.92
C LEU A 5 6.40 1.49 9.38
N ALA A 6 5.09 1.39 9.11
CA ALA A 6 4.30 0.23 9.49
C ALA A 6 4.76 -1.07 8.80
N GLN A 7 5.31 -0.99 7.58
CA GLN A 7 5.93 -2.13 6.91
C GLN A 7 7.20 -2.66 7.62
N SER A 8 7.77 -1.85 8.53
CA SER A 8 9.01 -2.18 9.23
C SER A 8 8.80 -2.96 10.54
N ASP A 9 7.56 -3.10 11.02
CA ASP A 9 7.26 -3.64 12.36
C ASP A 9 7.54 -5.15 12.54
N LYS A 10 8.00 -5.84 11.51
CA LYS A 10 8.44 -7.24 11.62
C LYS A 10 9.80 -7.40 12.29
N ASP A 11 10.61 -6.36 12.29
CA ASP A 11 11.94 -6.35 12.88
C ASP A 11 11.97 -5.36 14.05
N VAL A 12 12.46 -5.80 15.19
CA VAL A 12 12.54 -5.05 16.45
C VAL A 12 13.40 -3.77 16.34
N ASN A 13 14.16 -3.63 15.24
CA ASN A 13 14.97 -2.46 14.94
C ASN A 13 14.32 -1.61 13.84
N LEU A 14 14.30 -0.29 14.05
CA LEU A 14 13.98 0.66 12.98
C LEU A 14 14.93 0.43 11.81
N PRO A 15 14.41 0.46 10.58
CA PRO A 15 15.26 0.29 9.40
C PRO A 15 16.24 1.46 9.32
N ASP A 16 17.43 1.17 8.82
CA ASP A 16 18.38 2.18 8.35
C ASP A 16 17.65 3.21 7.47
N GLU A 17 18.12 4.46 7.50
CA GLU A 17 17.55 5.56 6.68
C GLU A 17 17.44 5.16 5.21
N GLU A 18 18.42 4.43 4.67
CA GLU A 18 18.41 3.96 3.28
C GLU A 18 17.27 2.95 3.04
N VAL A 19 17.03 2.02 3.96
CA VAL A 19 15.92 1.06 3.87
C VAL A 19 14.58 1.78 3.94
N MET A 20 14.46 2.79 4.81
CA MET A 20 13.25 3.61 4.88
C MET A 20 13.02 4.38 3.59
N LYS A 21 14.06 4.98 3.02
CA LYS A 21 14.01 5.68 1.74
C LYS A 21 13.53 4.75 0.63
N GLN A 22 14.11 3.55 0.51
CA GLN A 22 13.71 2.56 -0.48
C GLN A 22 12.23 2.18 -0.35
N ARG A 23 11.71 1.99 0.88
CA ARG A 23 10.29 1.71 1.13
C ARG A 23 9.39 2.88 0.72
N VAL A 24 9.76 4.09 1.05
CA VAL A 24 9.02 5.31 0.67
C VAL A 24 9.00 5.49 -0.84
N GLU A 25 10.13 5.28 -1.51
CA GLU A 25 10.21 5.33 -2.97
C GLU A 25 9.38 4.21 -3.64
N ALA A 26 9.38 3.01 -3.07
CA ALA A 26 8.54 1.91 -3.56
C ALA A 26 7.04 2.23 -3.44
N LEU A 27 6.62 2.87 -2.34
CA LEU A 27 5.24 3.36 -2.17
C LEU A 27 4.91 4.48 -3.16
N ARG A 28 5.82 5.45 -3.35
CA ARG A 28 5.67 6.49 -4.37
C ARG A 28 5.46 5.89 -5.76
N ASP A 29 6.27 4.89 -6.12
CA ASP A 29 6.17 4.23 -7.42
C ASP A 29 4.92 3.34 -7.55
N LEU A 30 4.34 2.88 -6.44
CA LEU A 30 3.06 2.17 -6.43
C LEU A 30 1.89 3.14 -6.67
N TYR A 31 1.93 4.33 -6.10
CA TYR A 31 0.84 5.30 -6.14
C TYR A 31 1.00 6.41 -7.19
N LYS A 32 1.99 6.34 -8.06
CA LYS A 32 2.34 7.41 -9.02
C LYS A 32 1.27 7.76 -10.05
N PHE A 33 0.27 6.93 -10.25
CA PHE A 33 -0.86 7.20 -11.14
C PHE A 33 -2.08 7.74 -10.39
N GLU A 34 -2.02 7.78 -9.05
CA GLU A 34 -3.06 8.30 -8.19
C GLU A 34 -2.72 9.69 -7.63
N PHE A 35 -1.42 9.94 -7.39
CA PHE A 35 -0.96 11.18 -6.78
C PHE A 35 0.15 11.84 -7.59
N PHE A 36 0.18 13.16 -7.50
CA PHE A 36 1.26 13.95 -8.04
C PHE A 36 2.41 14.00 -7.03
N PHE A 37 3.57 13.50 -7.42
CA PHE A 37 4.75 13.51 -6.58
C PHE A 37 5.84 14.44 -7.14
N LYS A 38 6.53 15.15 -6.26
CA LYS A 38 7.75 15.87 -6.62
C LYS A 38 8.85 14.93 -7.16
N PRO A 39 9.91 15.47 -7.77
CA PRO A 39 11.10 14.68 -8.10
C PRO A 39 11.59 13.88 -6.89
N ARG A 40 12.23 12.72 -7.11
CA ARG A 40 12.58 11.76 -6.04
C ARG A 40 13.37 12.38 -4.89
N ALA A 41 14.36 13.22 -5.20
CA ALA A 41 15.18 13.86 -4.18
C ALA A 41 14.38 14.80 -3.26
N ASP A 42 13.53 15.65 -3.86
CA ASP A 42 12.70 16.61 -3.12
C ASP A 42 11.62 15.87 -2.32
N PHE A 43 11.03 14.83 -2.90
CA PHE A 43 10.03 14.00 -2.23
C PHE A 43 10.60 13.31 -0.99
N TRP A 44 11.83 12.75 -1.08
CA TRP A 44 12.46 12.13 0.07
C TRP A 44 12.80 13.16 1.15
N ALA A 45 13.29 14.34 0.77
CA ALA A 45 13.59 15.42 1.71
C ALA A 45 12.34 15.84 2.52
N GLU A 46 11.19 16.02 1.84
CA GLU A 46 9.92 16.35 2.51
C GLU A 46 9.43 15.22 3.43
N VAL A 47 9.52 13.98 2.98
CA VAL A 47 9.14 12.83 3.80
C VAL A 47 10.01 12.75 5.06
N LYS A 48 11.31 12.98 4.92
CA LYS A 48 12.25 12.96 6.05
C LYS A 48 11.95 14.08 7.04
N GLU A 49 11.69 15.28 6.57
CA GLU A 49 11.30 16.42 7.41
C GLU A 49 10.00 16.11 8.18
N GLU A 50 8.98 15.58 7.50
CA GLU A 50 7.72 15.20 8.13
C GLU A 50 7.88 14.06 9.16
N LEU A 51 8.73 13.07 8.86
CA LEU A 51 9.06 12.01 9.81
C LEU A 51 9.75 12.56 11.07
N HIS A 52 10.71 13.46 10.93
CA HIS A 52 11.38 14.10 12.08
C HIS A 52 10.39 14.94 12.91
N ARG A 53 9.46 15.62 12.25
CA ARG A 53 8.45 16.43 12.93
C ARG A 53 7.48 15.58 13.74
N GLN A 54 7.03 14.44 13.20
CA GLN A 54 6.04 13.59 13.87
C GLN A 54 6.68 12.57 14.81
N TYR A 55 7.84 12.06 14.46
CA TYR A 55 8.57 11.00 15.15
C TYR A 55 10.05 11.41 15.32
N PRO A 56 10.38 12.35 16.23
CA PRO A 56 11.73 12.94 16.32
C PRO A 56 12.87 11.93 16.48
N ARG A 57 12.56 10.73 16.93
CA ARG A 57 13.52 9.64 17.14
C ARG A 57 13.32 8.46 16.19
N TRP A 58 12.72 8.69 15.02
CA TRP A 58 12.45 7.62 14.08
C TRP A 58 13.72 6.93 13.57
N SER A 59 14.87 7.62 13.56
CA SER A 59 16.17 7.13 13.11
C SER A 59 17.08 6.58 14.22
N ASP A 60 16.71 6.77 15.51
CA ASP A 60 17.63 6.44 16.62
C ASP A 60 17.68 4.93 16.97
N GLY A 61 16.88 4.10 16.32
CA GLY A 61 16.80 2.66 16.62
C GLY A 61 16.34 2.29 18.04
N SER A 62 16.12 3.27 18.91
CA SER A 62 15.96 3.10 20.37
C SER A 62 14.55 2.73 20.82
N GLN A 63 13.55 2.78 19.95
CA GLN A 63 12.17 2.39 20.28
C GLN A 63 11.54 1.64 19.13
N SER A 64 10.82 0.54 19.44
CA SER A 64 10.05 -0.16 18.42
C SER A 64 9.03 0.78 17.79
N LEU A 65 8.86 0.70 16.49
CA LEU A 65 7.88 1.50 15.74
C LEU A 65 6.47 1.34 16.33
N ALA A 66 6.09 0.13 16.73
CA ALA A 66 4.81 -0.14 17.38
C ALA A 66 4.60 0.74 18.63
N ARG A 67 5.67 1.00 19.40
CA ARG A 67 5.60 1.88 20.58
C ARG A 67 5.42 3.35 20.17
N GLN A 68 6.07 3.80 19.09
CA GLN A 68 5.94 5.16 18.59
C GLN A 68 4.54 5.39 17.98
N LEU A 69 4.04 4.47 17.18
CA LEU A 69 2.68 4.52 16.61
C LEU A 69 1.58 4.49 17.68
N ARG A 70 1.80 3.76 18.80
CA ARG A 70 0.86 3.78 19.94
C ARG A 70 0.85 5.11 20.68
N LYS A 71 1.98 5.82 20.74
CA LYS A 71 2.07 7.11 21.42
C LYS A 71 1.56 8.29 20.59
N THR A 72 1.67 8.17 19.28
CA THR A 72 1.24 9.19 18.33
C THR A 72 0.23 8.56 17.40
N PRO A 73 -1.08 8.77 17.61
CA PRO A 73 -2.08 8.16 16.73
C PRO A 73 -1.86 8.60 15.28
N PRO A 74 -1.91 7.64 14.34
CA PRO A 74 -1.74 7.94 12.93
C PRO A 74 -2.82 8.91 12.45
N ARG A 75 -2.46 9.79 11.52
CA ARG A 75 -3.42 10.70 10.89
C ARG A 75 -4.26 9.95 9.86
N PHE A 76 -5.34 10.57 9.37
CA PHE A 76 -6.30 9.97 8.43
C PHE A 76 -5.73 9.54 7.07
N GLY A 77 -4.45 9.80 6.76
CA GLY A 77 -3.82 9.47 5.48
C GLY A 77 -3.93 7.98 5.09
N HIS A 78 -3.85 7.07 6.06
CA HIS A 78 -4.00 5.64 5.82
C HIS A 78 -5.42 5.26 5.37
N ALA A 79 -6.45 5.94 5.86
CA ALA A 79 -7.85 5.69 5.45
C ALA A 79 -8.09 6.07 3.98
N ILE A 80 -7.50 7.18 3.54
CA ILE A 80 -7.57 7.61 2.12
C ILE A 80 -6.86 6.59 1.22
N LEU A 81 -5.72 6.07 1.65
CA LEU A 81 -4.94 5.11 0.87
C LEU A 81 -5.57 3.72 0.81
N ARG A 82 -6.49 3.39 1.72
CA ARG A 82 -7.08 2.05 1.84
C ARG A 82 -7.76 1.59 0.55
N SER A 83 -8.72 2.35 0.04
CA SER A 83 -9.47 1.97 -1.17
C SER A 83 -8.57 1.81 -2.39
N ILE A 84 -7.53 2.64 -2.50
CA ILE A 84 -6.52 2.55 -3.57
C ILE A 84 -5.69 1.27 -3.40
N ALA A 85 -5.20 1.00 -2.18
CA ALA A 85 -4.42 -0.20 -1.88
C ALA A 85 -5.23 -1.48 -2.14
N GLU A 86 -6.50 -1.50 -1.73
CA GLU A 86 -7.42 -2.61 -1.99
C GLU A 86 -7.65 -2.81 -3.49
N ALA A 87 -7.81 -1.73 -4.28
CA ALA A 87 -7.93 -1.83 -5.74
C ALA A 87 -6.67 -2.43 -6.38
N HIS A 88 -5.48 -2.09 -5.87
CA HIS A 88 -4.24 -2.72 -6.31
C HIS A 88 -4.18 -4.21 -5.93
N VAL A 89 -4.64 -4.59 -4.74
CA VAL A 89 -4.70 -6.00 -4.31
C VAL A 89 -5.68 -6.79 -5.18
N VAL A 90 -6.88 -6.26 -5.44
CA VAL A 90 -7.87 -6.89 -6.35
C VAL A 90 -7.25 -7.09 -7.73
N THR A 91 -6.58 -6.06 -8.26
CA THR A 91 -5.93 -6.13 -9.57
C THR A 91 -4.81 -7.17 -9.57
N ALA A 92 -3.96 -7.19 -8.56
CA ALA A 92 -2.85 -8.13 -8.44
C ALA A 92 -3.34 -9.59 -8.38
N ASN A 93 -4.35 -9.88 -7.56
CA ASN A 93 -4.95 -11.20 -7.44
C ASN A 93 -5.58 -11.67 -8.76
N ALA A 94 -6.33 -10.79 -9.42
CA ALA A 94 -6.95 -11.11 -10.71
C ALA A 94 -5.91 -11.36 -11.82
N LEU A 95 -4.81 -10.62 -11.83
CA LEU A 95 -3.71 -10.84 -12.79
C LEU A 95 -2.96 -12.13 -12.48
N LEU A 96 -2.72 -12.43 -11.20
CA LEU A 96 -2.04 -13.67 -10.80
C LEU A 96 -2.86 -14.91 -11.16
N ALA A 97 -4.19 -14.86 -11.00
CA ALA A 97 -5.10 -15.95 -11.38
C ALA A 97 -5.06 -16.31 -12.87
N GLN A 98 -4.49 -15.45 -13.72
CA GLN A 98 -4.31 -15.73 -15.16
C GLN A 98 -3.02 -16.51 -15.49
N GLU A 99 -2.28 -16.98 -14.48
CA GLU A 99 -1.12 -17.90 -14.62
C GLU A 99 -0.10 -17.51 -15.72
N GLY A 100 0.14 -16.19 -15.90
CA GLY A 100 1.09 -15.71 -16.91
C GLY A 100 0.50 -15.55 -18.32
N LEU A 101 -0.81 -15.80 -18.53
CA LEU A 101 -1.45 -15.51 -19.80
C LEU A 101 -1.55 -14.00 -20.04
N PRO A 102 -1.30 -13.52 -21.27
CA PRO A 102 -1.47 -12.11 -21.62
C PRO A 102 -2.90 -11.63 -21.37
N CYS A 103 -3.03 -10.39 -20.92
CA CYS A 103 -4.33 -9.75 -20.75
C CYS A 103 -4.79 -9.12 -22.08
N GLY A 104 -6.07 -9.32 -22.39
CA GLY A 104 -6.68 -8.75 -23.59
C GLY A 104 -7.23 -7.33 -23.40
N ASP A 105 -8.42 -7.10 -23.92
CA ASP A 105 -9.12 -5.81 -23.91
C ASP A 105 -9.26 -5.22 -22.49
N GLN A 106 -8.82 -3.98 -22.32
CA GLN A 106 -8.85 -3.24 -21.06
C GLN A 106 -10.27 -3.11 -20.48
N LYS A 107 -11.29 -2.89 -21.33
CA LYS A 107 -12.69 -2.76 -20.86
C LYS A 107 -13.19 -4.08 -20.25
N LYS A 108 -12.87 -5.19 -20.89
CA LYS A 108 -13.20 -6.53 -20.38
C LYS A 108 -12.45 -6.82 -19.08
N LEU A 109 -11.20 -6.35 -18.98
CA LEU A 109 -10.40 -6.53 -17.78
C LEU A 109 -10.97 -5.74 -16.61
N ILE A 110 -11.39 -4.48 -16.81
CA ILE A 110 -12.05 -3.69 -15.76
C ILE A 110 -13.35 -4.36 -15.30
N ALA A 111 -14.16 -4.92 -16.22
CA ALA A 111 -15.37 -5.63 -15.81
C ALA A 111 -15.03 -6.85 -14.93
N ARG A 112 -14.03 -7.63 -15.30
CA ARG A 112 -13.54 -8.76 -14.47
C ARG A 112 -13.01 -8.31 -13.11
N LEU A 113 -12.31 -7.17 -13.03
CA LEU A 113 -11.82 -6.62 -11.76
C LEU A 113 -12.97 -6.20 -10.85
N LEU A 114 -14.04 -5.62 -11.42
CA LEU A 114 -15.26 -5.30 -10.66
C LEU A 114 -15.91 -6.56 -10.09
N ASP A 115 -16.04 -7.62 -10.89
CA ASP A 115 -16.66 -8.88 -10.45
C ASP A 115 -15.79 -9.57 -9.40
N HIS A 116 -14.47 -9.66 -9.64
CA HIS A 116 -13.52 -10.21 -8.66
C HIS A 116 -13.49 -9.42 -7.35
N GLY A 117 -13.52 -8.08 -7.44
CA GLY A 117 -13.61 -7.21 -6.26
C GLY A 117 -14.88 -7.42 -5.46
N ARG A 118 -16.05 -7.64 -6.12
CA ARG A 118 -17.31 -7.99 -5.43
C ARG A 118 -17.19 -9.31 -4.67
N GLU A 119 -16.55 -10.33 -5.27
CA GLU A 119 -16.29 -11.59 -4.56
C GLU A 119 -15.39 -11.37 -3.34
N MET A 120 -14.31 -10.59 -3.49
CA MET A 120 -13.41 -10.27 -2.38
C MET A 120 -14.14 -9.50 -1.27
N LEU A 121 -15.04 -8.59 -1.61
CA LEU A 121 -15.87 -7.86 -0.65
C LEU A 121 -16.81 -8.81 0.12
N LEU A 122 -17.51 -9.71 -0.59
CA LEU A 122 -18.37 -10.72 0.04
C LEU A 122 -17.58 -11.65 0.99
N ARG A 123 -16.33 -11.95 0.64
CA ARG A 123 -15.41 -12.74 1.49
C ARG A 123 -14.73 -11.92 2.59
N ARG A 124 -15.03 -10.63 2.71
CA ARG A 124 -14.40 -9.68 3.66
C ARG A 124 -12.88 -9.56 3.50
N GLN A 125 -12.38 -9.75 2.29
CA GLN A 125 -10.96 -9.59 1.95
C GLN A 125 -10.60 -8.12 1.64
N ILE A 126 -11.61 -7.31 1.28
CA ILE A 126 -11.54 -5.85 1.18
C ILE A 126 -12.63 -5.24 2.05
N SER A 127 -12.43 -3.99 2.48
CA SER A 127 -13.23 -3.39 3.56
C SER A 127 -14.50 -2.70 3.10
N GLY A 128 -14.59 -2.29 1.83
CA GLY A 128 -15.73 -1.50 1.38
C GLY A 128 -15.91 -1.43 -0.13
N ASP A 129 -17.10 -1.01 -0.53
CA ASP A 129 -17.50 -0.82 -1.92
C ASP A 129 -16.82 0.38 -2.60
N SER A 130 -16.27 1.33 -1.82
CA SER A 130 -15.45 2.44 -2.33
C SER A 130 -14.26 1.98 -3.17
N THR A 131 -13.78 0.75 -2.96
CA THR A 131 -12.74 0.10 -3.74
C THR A 131 -13.23 -0.31 -5.13
N LEU A 132 -14.54 -0.57 -5.31
CA LEU A 132 -15.14 -1.05 -6.55
C LEU A 132 -15.38 0.10 -7.55
N SER A 133 -14.33 0.85 -7.85
CA SER A 133 -14.34 2.00 -8.74
C SER A 133 -13.66 1.70 -10.07
N ARG A 134 -14.31 2.07 -11.18
CA ARG A 134 -13.69 1.98 -12.52
C ARG A 134 -12.43 2.81 -12.63
N ASP A 135 -12.40 3.97 -11.98
CA ASP A 135 -11.27 4.88 -12.03
C ASP A 135 -10.07 4.30 -11.28
N LEU A 136 -10.30 3.75 -10.08
CA LEU A 136 -9.25 3.07 -9.31
C LEU A 136 -8.69 1.86 -10.07
N PHE A 137 -9.55 1.03 -10.67
CA PHE A 137 -9.08 -0.08 -11.49
C PHE A 137 -8.37 0.36 -12.76
N SER A 138 -8.79 1.47 -13.39
CA SER A 138 -8.08 2.03 -14.54
C SER A 138 -6.69 2.49 -14.17
N SER A 139 -6.53 3.17 -13.04
CA SER A 139 -5.21 3.58 -12.53
C SER A 139 -4.35 2.37 -12.15
N ALA A 140 -4.92 1.36 -11.48
CA ALA A 140 -4.21 0.13 -11.14
C ALA A 140 -3.74 -0.63 -12.40
N LEU A 141 -4.54 -0.65 -13.46
CA LEU A 141 -4.16 -1.24 -14.75
C LEU A 141 -3.07 -0.44 -15.46
N ARG A 142 -3.09 0.90 -15.39
CA ARG A 142 -1.99 1.74 -15.91
C ARG A 142 -0.68 1.43 -15.19
N LEU A 143 -0.73 1.21 -13.88
CA LEU A 143 0.43 0.75 -13.13
C LEU A 143 0.88 -0.65 -13.57
N ALA A 144 -0.06 -1.58 -13.75
CA ALA A 144 0.22 -2.94 -14.21
C ALA A 144 0.87 -2.93 -15.61
N GLU A 145 0.37 -2.12 -16.53
CA GLU A 145 0.96 -1.93 -17.86
C GLU A 145 2.38 -1.38 -17.78
N HIS A 146 2.58 -0.30 -17.01
CA HIS A 146 3.89 0.29 -16.79
C HIS A 146 4.91 -0.70 -16.19
N ARG A 147 4.43 -1.65 -15.37
CA ARG A 147 5.26 -2.72 -14.76
C ARG A 147 5.36 -3.97 -15.63
N GLN A 148 4.87 -3.93 -16.87
CA GLN A 148 4.88 -5.05 -17.80
C GLN A 148 4.19 -6.31 -17.22
N LEU A 149 3.03 -6.11 -16.56
CA LEU A 149 2.25 -7.21 -15.96
C LEU A 149 1.12 -7.72 -16.88
N LEU A 150 0.86 -7.03 -18.00
CA LEU A 150 -0.27 -7.35 -18.89
C LEU A 150 0.15 -8.19 -20.09
N GLN A 151 1.37 -8.01 -20.59
CA GLN A 151 1.89 -8.66 -21.79
C GLN A 151 3.36 -9.02 -21.62
N GLY A 152 3.81 -10.07 -22.28
CA GLY A 152 5.20 -10.51 -22.28
C GLY A 152 5.33 -12.04 -22.26
N ASP A 153 6.53 -12.52 -21.97
CA ASP A 153 6.79 -13.96 -21.79
C ASP A 153 6.03 -14.49 -20.56
N PRO A 154 5.32 -15.64 -20.68
CA PRO A 154 4.49 -16.18 -19.62
C PRO A 154 5.22 -16.41 -18.29
N SER A 155 6.47 -16.86 -18.34
CA SER A 155 7.25 -17.12 -17.13
C SER A 155 7.63 -15.83 -16.40
N VAL A 156 8.06 -14.82 -17.16
CA VAL A 156 8.40 -13.48 -16.64
C VAL A 156 7.15 -12.78 -16.12
N LEU A 157 6.03 -12.86 -16.85
CA LEU A 157 4.74 -12.31 -16.39
C LEU A 157 4.32 -12.90 -15.06
N ARG A 158 4.39 -14.23 -14.92
CA ARG A 158 4.01 -14.90 -13.67
C ARG A 158 4.88 -14.45 -12.50
N GLU A 159 6.19 -14.40 -12.68
CA GLU A 159 7.12 -13.95 -11.64
C GLU A 159 6.85 -12.49 -11.23
N ASN A 160 6.68 -11.60 -12.20
CA ASN A 160 6.39 -10.19 -11.96
C ASN A 160 5.04 -10.01 -11.25
N ARG A 161 4.01 -10.77 -11.60
CA ARG A 161 2.69 -10.77 -10.96
C ARG A 161 2.76 -11.26 -9.51
N ILE A 162 3.54 -12.30 -9.22
CA ILE A 162 3.77 -12.78 -7.84
C ILE A 162 4.45 -11.68 -7.01
N ARG A 163 5.44 -11.00 -7.57
CA ARG A 163 6.14 -9.90 -6.88
C ARG A 163 5.20 -8.72 -6.63
N PHE A 164 4.37 -8.38 -7.60
CA PHE A 164 3.37 -7.31 -7.48
C PHE A 164 2.31 -7.64 -6.44
N GLU A 165 1.77 -8.85 -6.47
CA GLU A 165 0.80 -9.34 -5.48
C GLU A 165 1.36 -9.25 -4.06
N ARG A 166 2.57 -9.75 -3.82
CA ARG A 166 3.25 -9.67 -2.52
C ARG A 166 3.38 -8.22 -2.05
N GLN A 167 3.86 -7.33 -2.93
CA GLN A 167 4.04 -5.92 -2.59
C GLN A 167 2.71 -5.24 -2.21
N THR A 168 1.64 -5.47 -2.96
CA THR A 168 0.33 -4.86 -2.68
C THR A 168 -0.26 -5.35 -1.37
N HIS A 169 -0.12 -6.64 -1.06
CA HIS A 169 -0.54 -7.21 0.22
C HIS A 169 0.27 -6.68 1.41
N GLU A 170 1.57 -6.50 1.26
CA GLU A 170 2.40 -5.89 2.32
C GLU A 170 1.97 -4.45 2.63
N VAL A 171 1.63 -3.67 1.60
CA VAL A 171 1.12 -2.31 1.79
C VAL A 171 -0.24 -2.31 2.46
N LEU A 172 -1.18 -3.16 2.03
CA LEU A 172 -2.50 -3.26 2.65
C LEU A 172 -2.39 -3.72 4.12
N LYS A 173 -1.49 -4.66 4.41
CA LYS A 173 -1.21 -5.08 5.78
C LYS A 173 -0.70 -3.93 6.65
N ALA A 174 0.18 -3.08 6.13
CA ALA A 174 0.67 -1.90 6.83
C ALA A 174 -0.46 -0.89 7.10
N ILE A 175 -1.37 -0.69 6.14
CA ILE A 175 -2.54 0.17 6.31
C ILE A 175 -3.48 -0.39 7.39
N ASN A 176 -3.69 -1.71 7.43
CA ASN A 176 -4.50 -2.36 8.46
C ASN A 176 -3.89 -2.16 9.86
N LEU A 177 -2.57 -2.32 9.99
CA LEU A 177 -1.87 -2.07 11.25
C LEU A 177 -2.05 -0.62 11.75
N LEU A 178 -1.97 0.35 10.83
CA LEU A 178 -2.22 1.75 11.17
C LEU A 178 -3.67 1.99 11.60
N GLN A 179 -4.64 1.37 10.92
CA GLN A 179 -6.05 1.46 11.29
C GLN A 179 -6.29 0.88 12.68
N GLU A 180 -5.78 -0.30 12.97
CA GLU A 180 -5.90 -0.91 14.30
C GLU A 180 -5.25 -0.06 15.40
N SER A 181 -4.15 0.60 15.07
CA SER A 181 -3.46 1.51 16.00
C SER A 181 -4.26 2.77 16.24
N TYR A 182 -4.90 3.31 15.20
CA TYR A 182 -5.80 4.46 15.28
C TYR A 182 -7.05 4.13 16.11
N ASP A 183 -7.71 3.00 15.82
CA ASP A 183 -8.92 2.59 16.52
C ASP A 183 -8.65 2.38 18.02
N ARG A 184 -7.55 1.75 18.36
CA ARG A 184 -7.12 1.60 19.78
C ARG A 184 -6.86 2.95 20.45
N ALA A 185 -6.23 3.89 19.75
CA ALA A 185 -5.93 5.19 20.32
C ALA A 185 -7.19 6.06 20.53
N TRP A 186 -8.20 5.88 19.66
CA TRP A 186 -9.43 6.67 19.70
C TRP A 186 -10.49 6.08 20.65
N PHE A 187 -10.57 4.75 20.75
CA PHE A 187 -11.58 4.06 21.55
C PHE A 187 -11.08 3.56 22.91
N ASP A 188 -9.84 3.91 23.34
CA ASP A 188 -9.32 3.54 24.65
C ASP A 188 -9.79 4.56 25.71
N PRO A 189 -10.78 4.20 26.56
CA PRO A 189 -11.34 5.12 27.56
C PRO A 189 -10.40 5.41 28.75
N VAL A 190 -9.20 4.80 28.79
CA VAL A 190 -8.26 4.91 29.91
C VAL A 190 -7.29 6.10 29.76
N ARG A 191 -7.29 6.79 28.62
CA ARG A 191 -6.33 7.86 28.33
C ARG A 191 -6.65 9.22 28.96
N ASP A 192 -7.85 9.41 29.48
CA ASP A 192 -8.32 10.68 30.09
C ASP A 192 -8.37 10.64 31.62
N ARG A 193 -7.51 9.82 32.29
CA ARG A 193 -7.36 9.87 33.75
C ARG A 193 -5.95 10.14 34.15
#